data_fdf1c2de1cd02c7c81186649018d6c60
#
_entry.id   fdf1c2de1cd02c7c81186649018d6c60
#
_cell.length_a   1.000
_cell.length_b   1.000
_cell.length_c   1.000
_cell.angle_alpha   90.00
_cell.angle_beta   90.00
_cell.angle_gamma   90.00
#
_symmetry.space_group_name_H-M   'P 1'
#
loop_
_entity.id
_entity.type
_entity.pdbx_description
1 polymer ?
#
loop_
_entity_poly.entity_id
_entity_poly.type
_entity_poly.pdbx_seq_one_letter_code
_entity_poly.pdbx_strand_id
1 'polypeptide(L)'
;MKKVAVVYGGDSLEHDISIVTSLFVMEELTKHKIPFIPIYISHDNIFYTGKALFNKDNYETKHKFSKCEFVFRQGYYQFKCGLHYEDIDVALLCFHGAGTEDGTIKALFDFMHIPSTSSSVITSALIQDKYYSKIILRNLGVPVVDCFKLSKAQDIVIPDGFDFPLVIKPSHLGSSIGVKKVNNYDEYQNQLNTAFEYDKEVIVEKVVQNLKELNIAILGDNIKQVISDIELVNMEDKILTFKDKYELFQSKYSGHIIPAKITKNLQNEIREYATKAFKEFNCLGVVRFDFLYDTKNKKLYLNEINSIPGSLSYYLFKNQKITMVDIINRLCDIARKEYNHKRTLITNYECSSLKTIAMKK
;
A
#
# COMPACT_ATOMS: atom_id res chain seq x y z
N MET A 1 -14.43 -25.75 6.52
CA MET A 1 -13.60 -25.40 5.32
C MET A 1 -12.96 -24.07 5.65
N LYS A 2 -11.63 -23.97 5.56
CA LYS A 2 -10.94 -22.68 5.79
C LYS A 2 -11.37 -21.67 4.74
N LYS A 3 -11.57 -20.41 5.13
CA LYS A 3 -12.09 -19.33 4.28
C LYS A 3 -11.06 -18.23 4.12
N VAL A 4 -11.10 -17.55 2.99
CA VAL A 4 -10.39 -16.28 2.80
C VAL A 4 -11.07 -15.21 3.65
N ALA A 5 -10.30 -14.45 4.44
CA ALA A 5 -10.82 -13.29 5.14
C ALA A 5 -10.48 -12.03 4.35
N VAL A 6 -11.46 -11.22 3.99
CA VAL A 6 -11.25 -9.88 3.42
C VAL A 6 -11.13 -8.91 4.59
N VAL A 7 -9.92 -8.40 4.83
CA VAL A 7 -9.59 -7.57 6.00
C VAL A 7 -9.29 -6.14 5.59
N TYR A 8 -9.94 -5.16 6.22
CA TYR A 8 -9.90 -3.76 5.79
C TYR A 8 -10.31 -2.78 6.90
N GLY A 9 -10.21 -1.48 6.62
CA GLY A 9 -10.47 -0.39 7.56
C GLY A 9 -9.19 0.07 8.24
N GLY A 10 -9.14 -0.01 9.57
CA GLY A 10 -7.99 0.36 10.39
C GLY A 10 -7.92 1.85 10.71
N ASP A 11 -6.99 2.23 11.59
CA ASP A 11 -6.76 3.61 11.98
C ASP A 11 -5.84 4.31 10.98
N SER A 12 -6.43 4.85 9.93
CA SER A 12 -5.72 5.50 8.82
C SER A 12 -6.55 6.65 8.25
N LEU A 13 -5.89 7.69 7.74
CA LEU A 13 -6.54 8.77 6.99
C LEU A 13 -7.17 8.28 5.67
N GLU A 14 -6.76 7.11 5.18
CA GLU A 14 -7.29 6.46 3.99
C GLU A 14 -8.29 5.32 4.31
N HIS A 15 -8.87 5.34 5.52
CA HIS A 15 -9.83 4.37 6.01
C HIS A 15 -10.98 4.10 5.03
N ASP A 16 -11.62 5.16 4.55
CA ASP A 16 -12.76 5.06 3.64
C ASP A 16 -12.38 4.43 2.29
N ILE A 17 -11.15 4.65 1.85
CA ILE A 17 -10.62 4.04 0.62
C ILE A 17 -10.47 2.54 0.79
N SER A 18 -10.02 2.12 1.97
CA SER A 18 -9.96 0.71 2.35
C SER A 18 -11.34 0.05 2.29
N ILE A 19 -12.38 0.74 2.77
CA ILE A 19 -13.77 0.27 2.67
C ILE A 19 -14.20 0.13 1.19
N VAL A 20 -13.96 1.15 0.36
CA VAL A 20 -14.34 1.15 -1.06
C VAL A 20 -13.65 0.00 -1.82
N THR A 21 -12.33 -0.17 -1.63
CA THR A 21 -11.58 -1.28 -2.23
C THR A 21 -12.17 -2.64 -1.82
N SER A 22 -12.50 -2.79 -0.54
CA SER A 22 -13.02 -4.05 0.00
C SER A 22 -14.41 -4.36 -0.46
N LEU A 23 -15.29 -3.37 -0.54
CA LEU A 23 -16.64 -3.56 -1.11
C LEU A 23 -16.57 -4.09 -2.54
N PHE A 24 -15.68 -3.54 -3.36
CA PHE A 24 -15.46 -4.03 -4.73
C PHE A 24 -14.91 -5.47 -4.75
N VAL A 25 -13.94 -5.80 -3.90
CA VAL A 25 -13.40 -7.17 -3.76
C VAL A 25 -14.49 -8.14 -3.32
N MET A 26 -15.28 -7.78 -2.31
CA MET A 26 -16.37 -8.62 -1.79
C MET A 26 -17.50 -8.83 -2.81
N GLU A 27 -17.81 -7.81 -3.60
CA GLU A 27 -18.77 -7.91 -4.71
C GLU A 27 -18.32 -8.93 -5.75
N GLU A 28 -17.05 -8.88 -6.18
CA GLU A 28 -16.51 -9.81 -7.15
C GLU A 28 -16.43 -11.25 -6.59
N LEU A 29 -16.04 -11.43 -5.33
CA LEU A 29 -16.06 -12.74 -4.68
C LEU A 29 -17.49 -13.32 -4.59
N THR A 30 -18.48 -12.48 -4.25
CA THR A 30 -19.89 -12.87 -4.18
C THR A 30 -20.44 -13.27 -5.55
N LYS A 31 -20.18 -12.49 -6.58
CA LYS A 31 -20.57 -12.74 -7.96
C LYS A 31 -20.04 -14.09 -8.49
N HIS A 32 -18.84 -14.45 -8.09
CA HIS A 32 -18.21 -15.72 -8.47
C HIS A 32 -18.45 -16.86 -7.46
N LYS A 33 -19.32 -16.63 -6.45
CA LYS A 33 -19.70 -17.62 -5.42
C LYS A 33 -18.49 -18.18 -4.64
N ILE A 34 -17.45 -17.37 -4.45
CA ILE A 34 -16.27 -17.72 -3.66
C ILE A 34 -16.56 -17.41 -2.18
N PRO A 35 -16.50 -18.38 -1.28
CA PRO A 35 -16.81 -18.15 0.14
C PRO A 35 -15.69 -17.35 0.81
N PHE A 36 -16.07 -16.32 1.57
CA PHE A 36 -15.15 -15.47 2.32
C PHE A 36 -15.78 -14.95 3.62
N ILE A 37 -14.97 -14.36 4.48
CA ILE A 37 -15.40 -13.70 5.72
C ILE A 37 -14.99 -12.23 5.60
N PRO A 38 -15.92 -11.26 5.67
CA PRO A 38 -15.55 -9.86 5.80
C PRO A 38 -15.08 -9.58 7.23
N ILE A 39 -13.93 -8.92 7.38
CA ILE A 39 -13.39 -8.46 8.67
C ILE A 39 -13.07 -6.98 8.54
N TYR A 40 -13.93 -6.17 9.12
CA TYR A 40 -13.75 -4.72 9.20
C TYR A 40 -13.07 -4.36 10.53
N ILE A 41 -12.04 -3.51 10.45
CA ILE A 41 -11.36 -2.94 11.61
C ILE A 41 -11.75 -1.46 11.69
N SER A 42 -12.34 -1.02 12.80
CA SER A 42 -12.67 0.40 13.00
C SER A 42 -11.44 1.24 13.32
N HIS A 43 -11.58 2.57 13.35
CA HIS A 43 -10.53 3.48 13.86
C HIS A 43 -10.08 3.17 15.29
N ASP A 44 -10.97 2.60 16.11
CA ASP A 44 -10.64 2.17 17.47
C ASP A 44 -10.00 0.77 17.53
N ASN A 45 -9.58 0.22 16.39
CA ASN A 45 -8.99 -1.12 16.26
C ASN A 45 -9.90 -2.26 16.73
N ILE A 46 -11.22 -2.10 16.66
CA ILE A 46 -12.20 -3.14 16.97
C ILE A 46 -12.54 -3.91 15.70
N PHE A 47 -12.54 -5.24 15.79
CA PHE A 47 -12.90 -6.13 14.70
C PHE A 47 -14.41 -6.34 14.63
N TYR A 48 -14.93 -6.26 13.42
CA TYR A 48 -16.35 -6.50 13.13
C TYR A 48 -16.50 -7.42 11.92
N THR A 49 -17.63 -8.15 11.90
CA THR A 49 -18.08 -8.95 10.76
C THR A 49 -19.59 -8.84 10.57
N GLY A 50 -20.12 -9.50 9.54
CA GLY A 50 -21.55 -9.63 9.31
C GLY A 50 -22.01 -9.10 7.96
N LYS A 51 -23.24 -9.46 7.60
CA LYS A 51 -23.85 -9.08 6.31
C LYS A 51 -24.03 -7.56 6.16
N ALA A 52 -24.14 -6.83 7.26
CA ALA A 52 -24.29 -5.38 7.24
C ALA A 52 -23.08 -4.65 6.64
N LEU A 53 -21.89 -5.28 6.61
CA LEU A 53 -20.67 -4.74 6.01
C LEU A 53 -20.73 -4.62 4.47
N PHE A 54 -21.72 -5.21 3.80
CA PHE A 54 -21.90 -5.06 2.36
C PHE A 54 -22.59 -3.76 1.93
N ASN A 55 -23.16 -3.02 2.88
CA ASN A 55 -23.80 -1.74 2.62
C ASN A 55 -22.96 -0.60 3.21
N LYS A 56 -22.46 0.28 2.33
CA LYS A 56 -21.63 1.45 2.71
C LYS A 56 -22.28 2.36 3.76
N ASP A 57 -23.60 2.52 3.72
CA ASP A 57 -24.33 3.43 4.62
C ASP A 57 -24.32 2.98 6.08
N ASN A 58 -23.96 1.71 6.35
CA ASN A 58 -23.89 1.18 7.69
C ASN A 58 -22.58 1.55 8.43
N TYR A 59 -21.55 2.04 7.74
CA TYR A 59 -20.26 2.36 8.36
C TYR A 59 -20.32 3.61 9.24
N GLU A 60 -21.22 4.54 8.96
CA GLU A 60 -21.42 5.73 9.79
C GLU A 60 -21.98 5.38 11.17
N THR A 61 -22.93 4.44 11.24
CA THR A 61 -23.67 4.11 12.48
C THR A 61 -23.10 2.91 13.24
N LYS A 62 -22.44 1.97 12.55
CA LYS A 62 -21.86 0.71 13.09
C LYS A 62 -22.84 -0.19 13.89
N HIS A 63 -24.08 0.20 14.11
CA HIS A 63 -25.06 -0.50 14.97
C HIS A 63 -25.42 -1.92 14.54
N LYS A 64 -25.17 -2.25 13.28
CA LYS A 64 -25.53 -3.55 12.68
C LYS A 64 -24.34 -4.51 12.57
N PHE A 65 -23.16 -4.09 13.01
CA PHE A 65 -21.95 -4.89 12.91
C PHE A 65 -21.82 -5.82 14.12
N SER A 66 -21.41 -7.05 13.88
CA SER A 66 -21.12 -8.01 14.93
C SER A 66 -19.67 -7.86 15.38
N LYS A 67 -19.44 -7.50 16.66
CA LYS A 67 -18.10 -7.42 17.23
C LYS A 67 -17.46 -8.79 17.32
N CYS A 68 -16.18 -8.89 16.98
CA CYS A 68 -15.44 -10.13 16.87
C CYS A 68 -14.03 -9.96 17.46
N GLU A 69 -13.33 -11.08 17.60
CA GLU A 69 -11.97 -11.11 18.13
C GLU A 69 -11.18 -12.30 17.54
N PHE A 70 -9.85 -12.20 17.55
CA PHE A 70 -8.99 -13.35 17.34
C PHE A 70 -8.65 -13.99 18.68
N VAL A 71 -8.88 -15.30 18.80
CA VAL A 71 -8.61 -16.04 20.02
C VAL A 71 -7.67 -17.22 19.76
N PHE A 72 -6.69 -17.42 20.64
CA PHE A 72 -5.82 -18.57 20.59
C PHE A 72 -6.54 -19.79 21.18
N ARG A 73 -6.80 -20.80 20.36
CA ARG A 73 -7.52 -22.01 20.75
C ARG A 73 -7.00 -23.21 19.97
N GLN A 74 -6.84 -24.35 20.64
CA GLN A 74 -6.37 -25.60 20.01
C GLN A 74 -5.00 -25.49 19.30
N GLY A 75 -4.13 -24.58 19.79
CA GLY A 75 -2.78 -24.41 19.25
C GLY A 75 -2.64 -23.42 18.08
N TYR A 76 -3.71 -22.71 17.70
CA TYR A 76 -3.68 -21.68 16.67
C TYR A 76 -4.73 -20.59 16.89
N TYR A 77 -4.62 -19.48 16.17
CA TYR A 77 -5.59 -18.38 16.24
C TYR A 77 -6.80 -18.65 15.36
N GLN A 78 -7.99 -18.46 15.93
CA GLN A 78 -9.29 -18.54 15.25
C GLN A 78 -10.01 -17.20 15.35
N PHE A 79 -10.82 -16.87 14.34
CA PHE A 79 -11.69 -15.71 14.36
C PHE A 79 -13.02 -16.06 15.03
N LYS A 80 -13.34 -15.38 16.14
CA LYS A 80 -14.51 -15.67 16.95
C LYS A 80 -15.54 -14.55 16.84
N CYS A 81 -16.77 -14.90 16.55
CA CYS A 81 -17.92 -13.99 16.56
C CYS A 81 -19.07 -14.61 17.36
N GLY A 82 -19.35 -14.04 18.52
CA GLY A 82 -20.28 -14.65 19.48
C GLY A 82 -19.82 -16.04 19.93
N LEU A 83 -20.62 -17.08 19.65
CA LEU A 83 -20.29 -18.48 19.93
C LEU A 83 -19.64 -19.21 18.75
N HIS A 84 -19.52 -18.57 17.59
CA HIS A 84 -18.98 -19.18 16.38
C HIS A 84 -17.49 -18.93 16.23
N TYR A 85 -16.77 -19.95 15.78
CA TYR A 85 -15.33 -19.91 15.50
C TYR A 85 -15.10 -20.25 14.03
N GLU A 86 -14.27 -19.47 13.37
CA GLU A 86 -13.93 -19.62 11.96
C GLU A 86 -12.43 -19.76 11.80
N ASP A 87 -12.02 -20.75 11.02
CA ASP A 87 -10.63 -20.92 10.60
C ASP A 87 -10.35 -20.07 9.36
N ILE A 88 -9.35 -19.22 9.44
CA ILE A 88 -8.91 -18.41 8.32
C ILE A 88 -7.78 -19.13 7.58
N ASP A 89 -7.95 -19.25 6.27
CA ASP A 89 -6.94 -19.80 5.38
C ASP A 89 -5.89 -18.72 5.01
N VAL A 90 -6.37 -17.58 4.50
CA VAL A 90 -5.57 -16.44 4.14
C VAL A 90 -6.32 -15.16 4.51
N ALA A 91 -5.64 -14.20 5.09
CA ALA A 91 -6.11 -12.84 5.23
C ALA A 91 -5.74 -12.03 3.97
N LEU A 92 -6.75 -11.71 3.16
CA LEU A 92 -6.64 -10.80 2.03
C LEU A 92 -6.70 -9.36 2.56
N LEU A 93 -5.55 -8.68 2.58
CA LEU A 93 -5.42 -7.34 3.14
C LEU A 93 -5.81 -6.31 2.09
N CYS A 94 -6.81 -5.49 2.39
CA CYS A 94 -7.34 -4.42 1.54
C CYS A 94 -7.25 -3.07 2.26
N PHE A 95 -6.09 -2.77 2.81
CA PHE A 95 -5.83 -1.54 3.56
C PHE A 95 -5.20 -0.46 2.70
N HIS A 96 -5.32 0.80 3.17
CA HIS A 96 -4.63 1.94 2.58
C HIS A 96 -4.12 2.89 3.67
N GLY A 97 -2.94 3.44 3.40
CA GLY A 97 -2.32 4.47 4.22
C GLY A 97 -1.53 3.99 5.43
N ALA A 98 -0.90 4.96 6.10
CA ALA A 98 -0.05 4.76 7.26
C ALA A 98 -0.81 4.10 8.43
N GLY A 99 -0.12 3.32 9.25
CA GLY A 99 -0.71 2.56 10.35
C GLY A 99 -1.37 1.24 9.91
N THR A 100 -1.46 0.99 8.62
CA THR A 100 -2.09 -0.22 8.06
C THR A 100 -1.24 -0.85 6.95
N GLU A 101 -1.03 -0.15 5.85
CA GLU A 101 -0.31 -0.58 4.65
C GLU A 101 1.21 -0.62 4.86
N ASP A 102 1.73 0.07 5.87
CA ASP A 102 3.14 0.14 6.28
C ASP A 102 3.71 -1.15 6.90
N GLY A 103 2.92 -2.21 6.92
CA GLY A 103 3.30 -3.50 7.51
C GLY A 103 2.74 -3.75 8.91
N THR A 104 2.11 -2.77 9.55
CA THR A 104 1.52 -2.92 10.91
C THR A 104 0.50 -4.05 10.95
N ILE A 105 -0.46 -4.06 10.04
CA ILE A 105 -1.47 -5.13 9.97
C ILE A 105 -0.86 -6.45 9.49
N LYS A 106 0.12 -6.40 8.57
CA LYS A 106 0.87 -7.59 8.17
C LYS A 106 1.57 -8.25 9.36
N ALA A 107 2.20 -7.46 10.24
CA ALA A 107 2.85 -7.94 11.45
C ALA A 107 1.85 -8.63 12.41
N LEU A 108 0.64 -8.11 12.56
CA LEU A 108 -0.41 -8.71 13.38
C LEU A 108 -0.77 -10.12 12.88
N PHE A 109 -0.99 -10.31 11.58
CA PHE A 109 -1.30 -11.62 11.01
C PHE A 109 -0.10 -12.57 11.04
N ASP A 110 1.12 -12.06 10.82
CA ASP A 110 2.35 -12.85 10.95
C ASP A 110 2.54 -13.36 12.39
N PHE A 111 2.27 -12.53 13.42
CA PHE A 111 2.30 -12.93 14.83
C PHE A 111 1.26 -14.01 15.14
N MET A 112 0.09 -13.92 14.56
CA MET A 112 -0.97 -14.93 14.72
C MET A 112 -0.75 -16.20 13.90
N HIS A 113 0.34 -16.27 13.12
CA HIS A 113 0.59 -17.38 12.19
C HIS A 113 -0.55 -17.59 11.18
N ILE A 114 -1.18 -16.53 10.72
CA ILE A 114 -2.20 -16.55 9.67
C ILE A 114 -1.55 -16.06 8.37
N PRO A 115 -1.54 -16.84 7.28
CA PRO A 115 -1.06 -16.37 5.99
C PRO A 115 -1.80 -15.09 5.59
N SER A 116 -1.08 -14.06 5.16
CA SER A 116 -1.71 -12.80 4.76
C SER A 116 -1.05 -12.24 3.50
N THR A 117 -1.85 -11.61 2.65
CA THR A 117 -1.39 -10.97 1.42
C THR A 117 -0.63 -9.69 1.75
N SER A 118 0.11 -9.15 0.80
CA SER A 118 1.01 -8.00 0.94
C SER A 118 2.47 -8.43 1.06
N SER A 119 3.35 -7.50 0.85
CA SER A 119 4.79 -7.64 1.05
C SER A 119 5.14 -7.87 2.53
N SER A 120 6.39 -8.21 2.81
CA SER A 120 6.85 -8.38 4.19
C SER A 120 6.74 -7.08 4.99
N VAL A 121 6.76 -7.17 6.32
CA VAL A 121 6.72 -5.99 7.21
C VAL A 121 7.81 -4.98 6.85
N ILE A 122 9.05 -5.45 6.68
CA ILE A 122 10.17 -4.56 6.33
C ILE A 122 10.00 -3.93 4.95
N THR A 123 9.56 -4.70 3.97
CA THR A 123 9.28 -4.18 2.61
C THR A 123 8.21 -3.11 2.66
N SER A 124 7.08 -3.40 3.31
CA SER A 124 5.95 -2.46 3.43
C SER A 124 6.37 -1.15 4.11
N ALA A 125 7.12 -1.24 5.20
CA ALA A 125 7.63 -0.05 5.91
C ALA A 125 8.59 0.79 5.04
N LEU A 126 9.52 0.13 4.33
CA LEU A 126 10.51 0.83 3.49
C LEU A 126 9.87 1.52 2.27
N ILE A 127 8.88 0.90 1.63
CA ILE A 127 8.23 1.50 0.46
C ILE A 127 7.22 2.57 0.84
N GLN A 128 6.62 2.49 2.03
CA GLN A 128 5.71 3.51 2.56
C GLN A 128 6.47 4.81 2.87
N ASP A 129 7.70 4.71 3.38
CA ASP A 129 8.54 5.88 3.64
C ASP A 129 9.16 6.41 2.34
N LYS A 130 8.67 7.58 1.89
CA LYS A 130 9.11 8.21 0.63
C LYS A 130 10.59 8.56 0.62
N TYR A 131 11.17 8.88 1.79
CA TYR A 131 12.57 9.25 1.85
C TYR A 131 13.49 8.03 1.76
N TYR A 132 13.23 6.99 2.58
CA TYR A 132 14.05 5.79 2.57
C TYR A 132 13.89 4.98 1.29
N SER A 133 12.69 4.90 0.71
CA SER A 133 12.48 4.28 -0.60
C SER A 133 13.32 4.97 -1.69
N LYS A 134 13.39 6.32 -1.70
CA LYS A 134 14.20 7.07 -2.67
C LYS A 134 15.72 6.86 -2.47
N ILE A 135 16.20 6.72 -1.23
CA ILE A 135 17.61 6.40 -0.97
C ILE A 135 17.97 5.04 -1.61
N ILE A 136 17.14 4.03 -1.38
CA ILE A 136 17.36 2.69 -1.95
C ILE A 136 17.30 2.74 -3.48
N LEU A 137 16.30 3.41 -4.05
CA LEU A 137 16.14 3.56 -5.50
C LEU A 137 17.34 4.25 -6.16
N ARG A 138 17.90 5.31 -5.54
CA ARG A 138 19.13 5.96 -6.03
C ARG A 138 20.31 5.00 -6.07
N ASN A 139 20.51 4.21 -5.03
CA ASN A 139 21.59 3.22 -4.98
C ASN A 139 21.43 2.12 -6.06
N LEU A 140 20.20 1.85 -6.48
CA LEU A 140 19.89 0.96 -7.59
C LEU A 140 20.11 1.60 -8.96
N GLY A 141 20.40 2.91 -9.03
CA GLY A 141 20.43 3.66 -10.28
C GLY A 141 19.04 3.89 -10.89
N VAL A 142 17.98 3.78 -10.11
CA VAL A 142 16.63 4.17 -10.52
C VAL A 142 16.47 5.67 -10.23
N PRO A 143 16.19 6.52 -11.25
CA PRO A 143 16.07 7.94 -11.04
C PRO A 143 14.88 8.29 -10.14
N VAL A 144 15.12 9.15 -9.18
CA VAL A 144 14.11 9.74 -8.29
C VAL A 144 14.30 11.25 -8.23
N VAL A 145 13.25 11.98 -7.91
CA VAL A 145 13.34 13.44 -7.74
C VAL A 145 14.26 13.77 -6.55
N ASP A 146 15.13 14.75 -6.72
CA ASP A 146 15.99 15.24 -5.63
C ASP A 146 15.14 15.72 -4.47
N CYS A 147 15.52 15.30 -3.28
CA CYS A 147 14.77 15.59 -2.07
C CYS A 147 15.67 15.65 -0.84
N PHE A 148 15.18 16.32 0.19
CA PHE A 148 15.69 16.23 1.55
C PHE A 148 14.55 16.01 2.53
N LYS A 149 14.89 15.52 3.72
CA LYS A 149 13.94 15.22 4.79
C LYS A 149 14.08 16.21 5.93
N LEU A 150 12.96 16.60 6.50
CA LEU A 150 12.88 17.41 7.72
C LEU A 150 12.07 16.62 8.77
N SER A 151 12.50 16.72 10.02
CA SER A 151 11.76 16.23 11.18
C SER A 151 11.26 17.41 12.00
N LYS A 152 10.09 17.28 12.62
CA LYS A 152 9.43 18.39 13.36
C LYS A 152 10.29 19.07 14.42
N ALA A 153 11.29 18.36 14.94
CA ALA A 153 12.19 18.86 15.99
C ALA A 153 13.48 19.52 15.47
N GLN A 154 13.66 19.64 14.15
CA GLN A 154 14.88 20.16 13.55
C GLN A 154 14.71 21.60 13.07
N ASP A 155 15.81 22.33 12.96
CA ASP A 155 15.85 23.64 12.33
C ASP A 155 15.42 23.54 10.86
N ILE A 156 14.57 24.47 10.44
CA ILE A 156 14.03 24.53 9.08
C ILE A 156 15.08 25.21 8.18
N VAL A 157 15.99 24.41 7.63
CA VAL A 157 17.02 24.88 6.70
C VAL A 157 16.78 24.26 5.33
N ILE A 158 16.77 25.11 4.30
CA ILE A 158 16.75 24.64 2.90
C ILE A 158 18.21 24.44 2.49
N PRO A 159 18.60 23.20 2.11
CA PRO A 159 19.98 22.93 1.66
C PRO A 159 20.31 23.65 0.36
N ASP A 160 21.60 23.91 0.14
CA ASP A 160 22.10 24.48 -1.12
C ASP A 160 21.65 23.62 -2.32
N GLY A 161 21.28 24.29 -3.41
CA GLY A 161 20.79 23.64 -4.63
C GLY A 161 19.31 23.27 -4.62
N PHE A 162 18.56 23.68 -3.58
CA PHE A 162 17.10 23.62 -3.55
C PHE A 162 16.50 25.03 -3.64
N ASP A 163 16.10 25.39 -4.86
CA ASP A 163 15.46 26.68 -5.15
C ASP A 163 13.96 26.50 -5.33
N PHE A 164 13.19 27.55 -5.03
CA PHE A 164 11.76 27.57 -5.31
C PHE A 164 11.48 27.59 -6.83
N PRO A 165 10.37 26.91 -7.27
CA PRO A 165 9.35 26.24 -6.45
C PRO A 165 9.78 24.85 -5.97
N LEU A 166 9.27 24.47 -4.79
CA LEU A 166 9.47 23.16 -4.15
C LEU A 166 8.13 22.46 -3.94
N VAL A 167 8.15 21.13 -3.74
CA VAL A 167 6.98 20.34 -3.32
C VAL A 167 7.22 19.79 -1.92
N ILE A 168 6.29 20.04 -1.03
CA ILE A 168 6.31 19.54 0.35
C ILE A 168 5.28 18.43 0.47
N LYS A 169 5.66 17.32 1.10
CA LYS A 169 4.77 16.16 1.34
C LYS A 169 5.09 15.49 2.68
N PRO A 170 4.09 15.01 3.43
CA PRO A 170 4.31 14.07 4.51
C PRO A 170 5.04 12.82 4.01
N SER A 171 5.99 12.27 4.79
CA SER A 171 6.86 11.18 4.34
C SER A 171 6.09 9.85 4.19
N HIS A 172 5.11 9.59 5.06
CA HIS A 172 4.43 8.31 5.18
C HIS A 172 2.98 8.29 4.66
N LEU A 173 2.47 9.41 4.12
CA LEU A 173 1.08 9.51 3.65
C LEU A 173 0.97 9.36 2.13
N GLY A 174 -0.18 8.80 1.71
CA GLY A 174 -0.58 8.67 0.32
C GLY A 174 -1.65 9.68 -0.09
N SER A 175 -2.34 9.41 -1.21
CA SER A 175 -3.53 10.12 -1.69
C SER A 175 -3.41 11.64 -1.80
N SER A 176 -2.19 12.18 -1.95
CA SER A 176 -1.89 13.62 -1.99
C SER A 176 -2.29 14.39 -0.70
N ILE A 177 -2.50 13.70 0.42
CA ILE A 177 -2.81 14.35 1.69
C ILE A 177 -1.58 15.16 2.15
N GLY A 178 -1.79 16.46 2.43
CA GLY A 178 -0.71 17.35 2.87
C GLY A 178 0.33 17.71 1.80
N VAL A 179 0.12 17.34 0.53
CA VAL A 179 1.04 17.66 -0.58
C VAL A 179 0.75 19.04 -1.16
N LYS A 180 1.77 19.90 -1.26
CA LYS A 180 1.63 21.22 -1.87
C LYS A 180 2.91 21.70 -2.53
N LYS A 181 2.76 22.33 -3.69
CA LYS A 181 3.81 23.12 -4.33
C LYS A 181 3.87 24.49 -3.65
N VAL A 182 5.08 24.94 -3.32
CA VAL A 182 5.36 26.22 -2.67
C VAL A 182 6.34 27.04 -3.52
N ASN A 183 6.11 28.36 -3.65
CA ASN A 183 6.83 29.21 -4.57
C ASN A 183 7.78 30.21 -3.89
N ASN A 184 7.69 30.33 -2.56
CA ASN A 184 8.50 31.23 -1.74
C ASN A 184 8.61 30.72 -0.31
N TYR A 185 9.41 31.42 0.50
CA TYR A 185 9.71 31.00 1.87
C TYR A 185 8.49 31.06 2.81
N ASP A 186 7.60 32.03 2.64
CA ASP A 186 6.40 32.14 3.48
C ASP A 186 5.43 30.98 3.23
N GLU A 187 5.21 30.64 1.95
CA GLU A 187 4.42 29.45 1.58
C GLU A 187 5.08 28.16 2.09
N TYR A 188 6.40 28.10 2.05
CA TYR A 188 7.18 26.96 2.54
C TYR A 188 6.98 26.75 4.03
N GLN A 189 7.14 27.78 4.88
CA GLN A 189 6.94 27.67 6.31
C GLN A 189 5.50 27.29 6.67
N ASN A 190 4.52 27.93 6.04
CA ASN A 190 3.10 27.63 6.27
C ASN A 190 2.76 26.18 5.91
N GLN A 191 3.29 25.69 4.78
CA GLN A 191 3.03 24.33 4.35
C GLN A 191 3.75 23.28 5.20
N LEU A 192 4.95 23.58 5.68
CA LEU A 192 5.65 22.68 6.63
C LEU A 192 4.83 22.51 7.92
N ASN A 193 4.31 23.62 8.48
CA ASN A 193 3.46 23.54 9.65
C ASN A 193 2.25 22.65 9.40
N THR A 194 1.56 22.83 8.27
CA THR A 194 0.43 21.99 7.87
C THR A 194 0.85 20.52 7.69
N ALA A 195 1.96 20.23 7.02
CA ALA A 195 2.42 18.86 6.79
C ALA A 195 2.81 18.15 8.09
N PHE A 196 3.38 18.88 9.05
CA PHE A 196 3.71 18.37 10.38
C PHE A 196 2.51 18.14 11.31
N GLU A 197 1.31 18.57 10.94
CA GLU A 197 0.08 18.14 11.61
C GLU A 197 -0.28 16.70 11.27
N TYR A 198 0.13 16.23 10.09
CA TYR A 198 -0.15 14.89 9.58
C TYR A 198 0.97 13.88 9.82
N ASP A 199 2.23 14.33 9.84
CA ASP A 199 3.39 13.43 9.94
C ASP A 199 4.53 14.10 10.72
N LYS A 200 5.28 13.32 11.47
CA LYS A 200 6.48 13.79 12.18
C LYS A 200 7.66 14.05 11.25
N GLU A 201 7.63 13.52 10.04
CA GLU A 201 8.64 13.63 9.00
C GLU A 201 8.04 14.12 7.69
N VAL A 202 8.71 15.05 7.05
CA VAL A 202 8.30 15.69 5.81
C VAL A 202 9.42 15.58 4.79
N ILE A 203 9.09 15.23 3.56
CA ILE A 203 10.02 15.28 2.44
C ILE A 203 9.76 16.53 1.60
N VAL A 204 10.83 17.21 1.23
CA VAL A 204 10.82 18.36 0.34
C VAL A 204 11.53 18.01 -0.96
N GLU A 205 10.87 18.23 -2.09
CA GLU A 205 11.34 17.81 -3.41
C GLU A 205 11.42 18.97 -4.37
N LYS A 206 12.33 18.88 -5.35
CA LYS A 206 12.32 19.74 -6.53
C LYS A 206 11.06 19.50 -7.36
N VAL A 207 10.55 20.56 -7.99
CA VAL A 207 9.39 20.45 -8.90
C VAL A 207 9.81 19.80 -10.22
N VAL A 208 9.10 18.77 -10.64
CA VAL A 208 9.19 18.23 -11.99
C VAL A 208 8.37 19.12 -12.94
N GLN A 209 9.02 19.65 -13.97
CA GLN A 209 8.37 20.53 -14.95
C GLN A 209 7.65 19.72 -16.04
N ASN A 210 6.60 20.32 -16.63
CA ASN A 210 5.84 19.67 -17.74
C ASN A 210 5.48 18.21 -17.45
N LEU A 211 4.97 17.99 -16.28
CA LEU A 211 4.73 16.69 -15.64
C LEU A 211 3.67 15.88 -16.36
N LYS A 212 3.99 14.59 -16.60
CA LYS A 212 3.01 13.50 -16.82
C LYS A 212 3.20 12.45 -15.76
N GLU A 213 2.10 11.96 -15.20
CA GLU A 213 2.10 10.82 -14.27
C GLU A 213 1.83 9.52 -15.05
N LEU A 214 2.67 8.51 -14.83
CA LEU A 214 2.60 7.21 -15.49
C LEU A 214 2.65 6.12 -14.43
N ASN A 215 1.64 5.24 -14.42
CA ASN A 215 1.53 4.20 -13.42
C ASN A 215 1.63 2.82 -14.05
N ILE A 216 2.26 1.88 -13.35
CA ILE A 216 2.38 0.47 -13.75
C ILE A 216 2.27 -0.41 -12.52
N ALA A 217 1.62 -1.57 -12.65
CA ALA A 217 1.54 -2.55 -11.57
C ALA A 217 2.27 -3.85 -11.93
N ILE A 218 2.81 -4.49 -10.90
CA ILE A 218 3.39 -5.84 -11.00
C ILE A 218 2.65 -6.75 -10.02
N LEU A 219 2.17 -7.88 -10.52
CA LEU A 219 1.51 -8.93 -9.74
C LEU A 219 2.40 -10.17 -9.70
N GLY A 220 2.88 -10.55 -8.52
CA GLY A 220 3.73 -11.74 -8.41
C GLY A 220 4.60 -11.81 -7.18
N ASP A 221 5.66 -12.58 -7.33
CA ASP A 221 6.79 -12.73 -6.41
C ASP A 221 8.10 -12.56 -7.20
N ASN A 222 9.26 -12.74 -6.54
CA ASN A 222 10.56 -12.61 -7.22
C ASN A 222 10.82 -13.69 -8.30
N ILE A 223 10.02 -14.75 -8.34
CA ILE A 223 10.15 -15.86 -9.29
C ILE A 223 9.23 -15.68 -10.49
N LYS A 224 7.97 -15.30 -10.26
CA LYS A 224 6.95 -15.19 -11.30
C LYS A 224 6.18 -13.88 -11.19
N GLN A 225 6.34 -13.03 -12.20
CA GLN A 225 5.72 -11.71 -12.28
C GLN A 225 4.83 -11.59 -13.52
N VAL A 226 3.73 -10.86 -13.36
CA VAL A 226 2.92 -10.34 -14.47
C VAL A 226 2.96 -8.82 -14.37
N ILE A 227 3.41 -8.18 -15.44
CA ILE A 227 3.52 -6.73 -15.52
C ILE A 227 2.29 -6.20 -16.27
N SER A 228 1.61 -5.23 -15.70
CA SER A 228 0.40 -4.64 -16.25
C SER A 228 0.66 -3.79 -17.50
N ASP A 229 -0.41 -3.27 -18.09
CA ASP A 229 -0.32 -2.10 -18.95
C ASP A 229 0.12 -0.86 -18.17
N ILE A 230 0.66 0.13 -18.89
CA ILE A 230 1.02 1.42 -18.33
C ILE A 230 -0.18 2.34 -18.48
N GLU A 231 -0.53 3.04 -17.42
CA GLU A 231 -1.51 4.09 -17.38
C GLU A 231 -0.84 5.45 -17.57
N LEU A 232 -1.43 6.33 -18.36
CA LEU A 232 -1.18 7.77 -18.34
C LEU A 232 -2.34 8.43 -17.59
N VAL A 233 -2.02 9.04 -16.46
CA VAL A 233 -2.97 9.86 -15.70
C VAL A 233 -3.02 11.24 -16.37
N ASN A 234 -4.19 11.64 -16.83
CA ASN A 234 -4.37 12.95 -17.46
C ASN A 234 -4.52 13.99 -16.35
N MET A 235 -3.45 14.71 -16.08
CA MET A 235 -3.43 15.83 -15.15
C MET A 235 -3.62 17.12 -15.97
N GLU A 236 -4.80 17.71 -15.90
CA GLU A 236 -4.97 19.09 -16.35
C GLU A 236 -4.25 20.00 -15.34
N ASP A 237 -2.93 20.17 -15.49
CA ASP A 237 -2.04 21.11 -14.76
C ASP A 237 -2.22 21.24 -13.23
N LYS A 238 -2.85 20.26 -12.56
CA LYS A 238 -3.10 20.26 -11.11
C LYS A 238 -2.59 19.00 -10.45
N ILE A 239 -1.99 19.14 -9.28
CA ILE A 239 -1.82 18.02 -8.35
C ILE A 239 -3.24 17.52 -8.02
N LEU A 240 -3.56 16.29 -8.42
CA LEU A 240 -4.87 15.71 -8.13
C LEU A 240 -5.07 15.67 -6.61
N THR A 241 -6.16 16.29 -6.16
CA THR A 241 -6.54 16.23 -4.75
C THR A 241 -7.05 14.84 -4.39
N PHE A 242 -7.14 14.55 -3.10
CA PHE A 242 -7.78 13.34 -2.59
C PHE A 242 -9.16 13.11 -3.25
N LYS A 243 -9.98 14.15 -3.33
CA LYS A 243 -11.31 14.11 -3.93
C LYS A 243 -11.26 13.76 -5.43
N ASP A 244 -10.33 14.37 -6.18
CA ASP A 244 -10.17 14.12 -7.62
C ASP A 244 -9.79 12.66 -7.90
N LYS A 245 -8.91 12.07 -7.08
CA LYS A 245 -8.47 10.68 -7.25
C LYS A 245 -9.60 9.67 -7.02
N TYR A 246 -10.57 9.97 -6.15
CA TYR A 246 -11.60 9.02 -5.71
C TYR A 246 -12.99 9.26 -6.31
N GLU A 247 -13.37 10.47 -6.64
CA GLU A 247 -14.57 10.75 -7.45
C GLU A 247 -14.45 10.19 -8.88
N LEU A 248 -13.23 10.12 -9.41
CA LEU A 248 -12.91 9.50 -10.69
C LEU A 248 -13.13 7.98 -10.72
N PHE A 249 -13.10 7.28 -9.57
CA PHE A 249 -13.47 5.85 -9.51
C PHE A 249 -14.97 5.60 -9.73
N GLN A 250 -15.82 6.58 -9.50
CA GLN A 250 -17.29 6.46 -9.67
C GLN A 250 -17.79 7.00 -11.02
N SER A 251 -17.11 7.94 -11.65
CA SER A 251 -17.44 8.48 -12.96
C SER A 251 -16.59 7.82 -14.04
N LYS A 252 -17.22 7.32 -15.11
CA LYS A 252 -16.58 6.74 -16.29
C LYS A 252 -15.24 7.42 -16.61
N TYR A 253 -14.14 6.80 -16.22
CA TYR A 253 -12.71 6.95 -16.60
C TYR A 253 -12.35 8.15 -17.53
N SER A 254 -12.87 9.34 -17.30
CA SER A 254 -12.49 10.53 -18.04
C SER A 254 -11.20 11.08 -17.45
N GLY A 255 -10.06 10.69 -18.02
CA GLY A 255 -8.76 11.19 -17.60
C GLY A 255 -7.65 10.13 -17.53
N HIS A 256 -7.98 8.85 -17.66
CA HIS A 256 -7.01 7.75 -17.63
C HIS A 256 -6.89 7.08 -19.00
N ILE A 257 -5.67 7.01 -19.55
CA ILE A 257 -5.41 6.35 -20.85
C ILE A 257 -4.64 5.06 -20.60
N ILE A 258 -5.29 3.92 -20.84
CA ILE A 258 -4.72 2.57 -20.67
C ILE A 258 -4.96 1.76 -21.97
N PRO A 259 -3.94 1.25 -22.63
CA PRO A 259 -2.52 1.50 -22.38
C PRO A 259 -2.10 2.93 -22.77
N ALA A 260 -1.13 3.47 -22.03
CA ALA A 260 -0.58 4.81 -22.29
C ALA A 260 0.02 4.94 -23.68
N LYS A 261 -0.32 6.02 -24.40
CA LYS A 261 0.25 6.34 -25.71
C LYS A 261 1.60 7.05 -25.53
N ILE A 262 2.66 6.27 -25.28
CA ILE A 262 4.03 6.73 -25.07
C ILE A 262 5.01 5.94 -25.96
N THR A 263 6.24 6.44 -26.13
CA THR A 263 7.26 5.78 -26.95
C THR A 263 7.66 4.41 -26.40
N LYS A 264 8.09 3.50 -27.25
CA LYS A 264 8.53 2.16 -26.85
C LYS A 264 9.71 2.21 -25.87
N ASN A 265 10.62 3.16 -26.07
CA ASN A 265 11.78 3.34 -25.18
C ASN A 265 11.31 3.71 -23.77
N LEU A 266 10.38 4.67 -23.64
CA LEU A 266 9.84 5.06 -22.33
C LEU A 266 9.05 3.91 -21.67
N GLN A 267 8.30 3.10 -22.45
CA GLN A 267 7.64 1.90 -21.92
C GLN A 267 8.65 0.90 -21.35
N ASN A 268 9.76 0.67 -22.07
CA ASN A 268 10.81 -0.26 -21.64
C ASN A 268 11.49 0.24 -20.34
N GLU A 269 11.80 1.54 -20.27
CA GLU A 269 12.43 2.17 -19.11
C GLU A 269 11.54 2.07 -17.86
N ILE A 270 10.24 2.37 -17.99
CA ILE A 270 9.26 2.21 -16.90
C ILE A 270 9.21 0.76 -16.41
N ARG A 271 9.13 -0.20 -17.33
CA ARG A 271 9.10 -1.64 -17.00
C ARG A 271 10.37 -2.10 -16.31
N GLU A 272 11.51 -1.65 -16.79
CA GLU A 272 12.83 -1.97 -16.23
C GLU A 272 12.93 -1.46 -14.79
N TYR A 273 12.66 -0.17 -14.56
CA TYR A 273 12.75 0.43 -13.23
C TYR A 273 11.75 -0.16 -12.24
N ALA A 274 10.51 -0.39 -12.66
CA ALA A 274 9.50 -1.03 -11.83
C ALA A 274 9.91 -2.47 -11.45
N THR A 275 10.41 -3.26 -12.42
CA THR A 275 10.86 -4.63 -12.18
C THR A 275 12.09 -4.67 -11.25
N LYS A 276 13.03 -3.75 -11.44
CA LYS A 276 14.23 -3.62 -10.62
C LYS A 276 13.85 -3.27 -9.17
N ALA A 277 12.97 -2.28 -8.99
CA ALA A 277 12.46 -1.91 -7.67
C ALA A 277 11.68 -3.05 -7.03
N PHE A 278 10.76 -3.72 -7.77
CA PHE A 278 10.00 -4.85 -7.25
C PHE A 278 10.90 -5.96 -6.67
N LYS A 279 11.97 -6.30 -7.38
CA LYS A 279 12.91 -7.34 -6.96
C LYS A 279 13.76 -6.92 -5.75
N GLU A 280 14.29 -5.72 -5.77
CA GLU A 280 15.18 -5.23 -4.71
C GLU A 280 14.46 -5.04 -3.38
N PHE A 281 13.26 -4.47 -3.41
CA PHE A 281 12.44 -4.36 -2.21
C PHE A 281 11.84 -5.71 -1.77
N ASN A 282 12.08 -6.78 -2.54
CA ASN A 282 11.48 -8.09 -2.29
C ASN A 282 9.95 -8.03 -2.18
N CYS A 283 9.33 -7.32 -3.12
CA CYS A 283 7.89 -7.12 -3.15
C CYS A 283 7.13 -8.43 -3.38
N LEU A 284 5.95 -8.54 -2.80
CA LEU A 284 5.03 -9.68 -2.94
C LEU A 284 3.62 -9.19 -3.21
N GLY A 285 2.90 -9.92 -4.03
CA GLY A 285 1.51 -9.64 -4.34
C GLY A 285 1.34 -8.65 -5.49
N VAL A 286 0.45 -7.70 -5.38
CA VAL A 286 0.25 -6.63 -6.35
C VAL A 286 0.82 -5.32 -5.81
N VAL A 287 1.74 -4.72 -6.56
CA VAL A 287 2.41 -3.47 -6.19
C VAL A 287 2.35 -2.51 -7.37
N ARG A 288 1.96 -1.25 -7.13
CA ARG A 288 1.92 -0.21 -8.16
C ARG A 288 3.08 0.75 -7.98
N PHE A 289 3.69 1.11 -9.10
CA PHE A 289 4.80 2.04 -9.22
C PHE A 289 4.32 3.28 -9.96
N ASP A 290 4.40 4.43 -9.33
CA ASP A 290 3.92 5.69 -9.83
C ASP A 290 5.11 6.55 -10.25
N PHE A 291 5.18 6.89 -11.54
CA PHE A 291 6.29 7.61 -12.16
C PHE A 291 5.90 9.04 -12.53
N LEU A 292 6.86 9.95 -12.40
CA LEU A 292 6.78 11.31 -12.92
C LEU A 292 7.67 11.42 -14.14
N TYR A 293 7.09 11.87 -15.25
CA TYR A 293 7.83 12.08 -16.50
C TYR A 293 7.86 13.56 -16.88
N ASP A 294 9.08 14.14 -16.89
CA ASP A 294 9.32 15.48 -17.43
C ASP A 294 9.36 15.40 -18.96
N THR A 295 8.29 15.88 -19.61
CA THR A 295 8.15 15.78 -21.07
C THR A 295 9.12 16.69 -21.82
N LYS A 296 9.58 17.79 -21.21
CA LYS A 296 10.51 18.76 -21.81
C LYS A 296 11.94 18.20 -21.78
N ASN A 297 12.39 17.73 -20.64
CA ASN A 297 13.76 17.23 -20.45
C ASN A 297 13.87 15.72 -20.75
N LYS A 298 12.75 15.06 -21.03
CA LYS A 298 12.66 13.60 -21.27
C LYS A 298 13.27 12.78 -20.14
N LYS A 299 13.02 13.17 -18.89
CA LYS A 299 13.51 12.52 -17.69
C LYS A 299 12.37 11.79 -16.98
N LEU A 300 12.61 10.52 -16.65
CA LEU A 300 11.69 9.67 -15.90
C LEU A 300 12.17 9.55 -14.45
N TYR A 301 11.24 9.65 -13.49
CA TYR A 301 11.52 9.50 -12.07
C TYR A 301 10.51 8.56 -11.44
N LEU A 302 10.96 7.57 -10.66
CA LEU A 302 10.07 6.79 -9.80
C LEU A 302 9.72 7.65 -8.58
N ASN A 303 8.44 7.93 -8.38
CA ASN A 303 7.94 8.84 -7.36
C ASN A 303 7.58 8.11 -6.07
N GLU A 304 6.70 7.09 -6.16
CA GLU A 304 6.25 6.30 -5.02
C GLU A 304 5.93 4.86 -5.42
N ILE A 305 5.89 3.98 -4.41
CA ILE A 305 5.59 2.56 -4.55
C ILE A 305 4.44 2.25 -3.59
N ASN A 306 3.36 1.65 -4.09
CA ASN A 306 2.15 1.34 -3.32
C ASN A 306 2.04 -0.17 -3.12
N SER A 307 2.16 -0.64 -1.88
CA SER A 307 2.16 -2.07 -1.52
C SER A 307 0.79 -2.73 -1.60
N ILE A 308 -0.28 -1.96 -1.41
CA ILE A 308 -1.67 -2.39 -1.55
C ILE A 308 -2.40 -1.30 -2.34
N PRO A 309 -2.28 -1.29 -3.68
CA PRO A 309 -2.84 -0.21 -4.48
C PRO A 309 -4.36 -0.24 -4.51
N GLY A 310 -4.98 0.92 -4.69
CA GLY A 310 -6.43 1.07 -4.79
C GLY A 310 -7.05 0.09 -5.78
N SER A 311 -8.14 -0.56 -5.39
CA SER A 311 -8.79 -1.65 -6.14
C SER A 311 -7.83 -2.73 -6.64
N LEU A 312 -6.73 -2.98 -5.89
CA LEU A 312 -5.65 -3.91 -6.23
C LEU A 312 -5.08 -3.69 -7.64
N SER A 313 -5.12 -2.47 -8.14
CA SER A 313 -4.74 -2.10 -9.53
C SER A 313 -5.36 -2.97 -10.62
N TYR A 314 -6.48 -3.62 -10.36
CA TYR A 314 -7.16 -4.52 -11.29
C TYR A 314 -7.35 -3.93 -12.69
N TYR A 315 -7.71 -2.64 -12.74
CA TYR A 315 -7.99 -1.93 -13.99
C TYR A 315 -6.81 -1.90 -14.95
N LEU A 316 -5.55 -1.99 -14.46
CA LEU A 316 -4.33 -2.04 -15.28
C LEU A 316 -4.10 -3.39 -15.97
N PHE A 317 -4.78 -4.45 -15.51
CA PHE A 317 -4.63 -5.81 -16.05
C PHE A 317 -5.76 -6.22 -17.00
N LYS A 318 -6.79 -5.39 -17.19
CA LYS A 318 -7.99 -5.72 -17.97
C LYS A 318 -7.70 -6.16 -19.41
N ASN A 319 -6.79 -5.46 -20.10
CA ASN A 319 -6.45 -5.79 -21.49
C ASN A 319 -5.72 -7.15 -21.62
N GLN A 320 -5.13 -7.62 -20.52
CA GLN A 320 -4.49 -8.93 -20.45
C GLN A 320 -5.48 -10.04 -20.07
N LYS A 321 -6.78 -9.69 -19.96
CA LYS A 321 -7.87 -10.60 -19.57
C LYS A 321 -7.70 -11.24 -18.18
N ILE A 322 -6.97 -10.58 -17.30
CA ILE A 322 -6.82 -10.99 -15.91
C ILE A 322 -7.99 -10.40 -15.12
N THR A 323 -8.77 -11.26 -14.49
CA THR A 323 -9.93 -10.87 -13.69
C THR A 323 -9.51 -10.51 -12.25
N MET A 324 -10.40 -9.83 -11.51
CA MET A 324 -10.16 -9.59 -10.08
C MET A 324 -10.01 -10.90 -9.31
N VAL A 325 -10.77 -11.93 -9.67
CA VAL A 325 -10.67 -13.25 -9.05
C VAL A 325 -9.30 -13.91 -9.32
N ASP A 326 -8.74 -13.74 -10.52
CA ASP A 326 -7.39 -14.22 -10.82
C ASP A 326 -6.34 -13.53 -9.96
N ILE A 327 -6.48 -12.21 -9.76
CA ILE A 327 -5.59 -11.45 -8.86
C ILE A 327 -5.72 -11.98 -7.44
N ILE A 328 -6.93 -12.10 -6.89
CA ILE A 328 -7.18 -12.58 -5.53
C ILE A 328 -6.59 -13.98 -5.33
N ASN A 329 -6.86 -14.91 -6.25
CA ASN A 329 -6.33 -16.27 -6.18
C ASN A 329 -4.79 -16.25 -6.14
N ARG A 330 -4.16 -15.48 -7.00
CA ARG A 330 -2.70 -15.37 -7.04
C ARG A 330 -2.12 -14.73 -5.78
N LEU A 331 -2.77 -13.71 -5.23
CA LEU A 331 -2.38 -13.12 -3.94
C LEU A 331 -2.44 -14.15 -2.81
N CYS A 332 -3.52 -14.92 -2.74
CA CYS A 332 -3.69 -15.99 -1.74
C CYS A 332 -2.64 -17.09 -1.90
N ASP A 333 -2.31 -17.49 -3.12
CA ASP A 333 -1.30 -18.52 -3.38
C ASP A 333 0.11 -18.04 -2.99
N ILE A 334 0.45 -16.78 -3.28
CA ILE A 334 1.71 -16.16 -2.83
C ILE A 334 1.78 -16.14 -1.30
N ALA A 335 0.70 -15.73 -0.63
CA ALA A 335 0.63 -15.68 0.83
C ALA A 335 0.83 -17.05 1.46
N ARG A 336 0.19 -18.11 0.92
CA ARG A 336 0.36 -19.51 1.40
C ARG A 336 1.79 -20.00 1.18
N LYS A 337 2.36 -19.74 0.00
CA LYS A 337 3.73 -20.12 -0.34
C LYS A 337 4.74 -19.49 0.61
N GLU A 338 4.63 -18.18 0.84
CA GLU A 338 5.49 -17.44 1.75
C GLU A 338 5.36 -17.93 3.19
N TYR A 339 4.15 -18.16 3.66
CA TYR A 339 3.88 -18.71 4.98
C TYR A 339 4.50 -20.09 5.15
N ASN A 340 4.33 -20.99 4.18
CA ASN A 340 4.89 -22.33 4.22
C ASN A 340 6.42 -22.28 4.21
N HIS A 341 7.01 -21.41 3.42
CA HIS A 341 8.46 -21.20 3.39
C HIS A 341 9.00 -20.76 4.76
N LYS A 342 8.38 -19.76 5.39
CA LYS A 342 8.76 -19.30 6.75
C LYS A 342 8.74 -20.45 7.77
N ARG A 343 7.81 -21.38 7.67
CA ARG A 343 7.72 -22.52 8.57
C ARG A 343 8.79 -23.60 8.36
N THR A 344 9.50 -23.58 7.26
CA THR A 344 10.66 -24.48 7.05
C THR A 344 11.93 -23.98 7.70
N LEU A 345 11.94 -22.71 8.14
CA LEU A 345 13.09 -22.11 8.81
C LEU A 345 13.18 -22.56 10.25
N ILE A 346 14.40 -22.71 10.77
CA ILE A 346 14.64 -23.04 12.17
C ILE A 346 14.29 -21.81 13.02
N THR A 347 13.28 -21.96 13.86
CA THR A 347 12.79 -20.88 14.76
C THR A 347 13.11 -21.16 16.23
N ASN A 348 13.67 -22.31 16.55
CA ASN A 348 14.03 -22.69 17.90
C ASN A 348 15.51 -23.11 17.97
N TYR A 349 16.25 -22.50 18.87
CA TYR A 349 17.65 -22.80 19.14
C TYR A 349 17.80 -23.16 20.62
N GLU A 350 18.34 -24.33 20.91
CA GLU A 350 18.60 -24.73 22.29
C GLU A 350 19.66 -23.82 22.92
N CYS A 351 19.23 -23.00 23.87
CA CYS A 351 20.11 -22.13 24.63
C CYS A 351 20.42 -22.76 26.00
N SER A 352 21.67 -23.14 26.22
CA SER A 352 22.15 -23.66 27.52
C SER A 352 22.16 -22.60 28.63
N SER A 353 22.04 -21.30 28.29
CA SER A 353 22.12 -20.17 29.24
C SER A 353 21.09 -20.26 30.37
N LEU A 354 19.86 -20.73 30.06
CA LEU A 354 18.83 -20.92 31.09
C LEU A 354 19.19 -22.01 32.10
N LYS A 355 19.85 -23.08 31.65
CA LYS A 355 20.31 -24.17 32.53
C LYS A 355 21.43 -23.65 33.45
N THR A 356 22.32 -22.79 32.96
CA THR A 356 23.44 -22.20 33.70
C THR A 356 22.97 -21.20 34.78
N ILE A 357 21.91 -20.44 34.52
CA ILE A 357 21.32 -19.48 35.48
C ILE A 357 20.65 -20.21 36.64
N ALA A 358 19.99 -21.35 36.39
CA ALA A 358 19.31 -22.14 37.39
C ALA A 358 20.29 -22.84 38.38
N MET A 359 21.55 -23.02 38.00
CA MET A 359 22.58 -23.62 38.87
C MET A 359 23.29 -22.64 39.79
N LYS A 360 23.01 -21.31 39.72
CA LYS A 360 23.60 -20.27 40.60
C LYS A 360 22.67 -19.85 41.75
N LYS A 361 21.63 -20.61 42.02
CA LYS A 361 20.81 -20.55 43.23
C LYS A 361 21.17 -21.71 44.12
#